data_71cd40b5a0be6c7b58b9a8dc61b0b72c
#
_entry.id   71cd40b5a0be6c7b58b9a8dc61b0b72c
#
_cell.length_a   1.000
_cell.length_b   1.000
_cell.length_c   1.000
_cell.angle_alpha   90.00
_cell.angle_beta   90.00
_cell.angle_gamma   90.00
#
_symmetry.space_group_name_H-M   'P 1'
#
loop_
_entity.id
_entity.type
_entity.pdbx_description
1 polymer ?
#
loop_
_entity_poly.entity_id
_entity_poly.type
_entity_poly.pdbx_seq_one_letter_code
_entity_poly.pdbx_strand_id
1 'polypeptide(L)'
;MNTASAHNVDPILLENRLLELSGSRSFFALYTSQGYVSKWGEFELLFAWGAKAIFDTAALKNGALESGWRFGFLGYELRHEFERLSKGNPAIGKWPEAQFFEPEVVGTLDREGNLTVHADEPGNALALVLAPGKSRNVGNTTLDFQPVETRESYLEAVRKLQEHIQRGDIYEVNYCTAFKAEYKSLDSAQLFRQMAQATKAPFSAFVKMNELELLCTSPE
;
A
#
# COMPACT_ATOMS: atom_id res chain seq x y z
N MET A 1 22.53 1.06 9.08
CA MET A 1 21.82 -0.18 9.46
C MET A 1 22.73 -1.37 9.27
N ASN A 2 22.77 -2.30 10.21
CA ASN A 2 23.44 -3.60 10.10
C ASN A 2 22.51 -4.60 9.42
N THR A 3 23.02 -5.81 9.13
CA THR A 3 22.24 -6.82 8.38
C THR A 3 22.24 -8.17 9.10
N ALA A 4 21.11 -8.86 9.08
CA ALA A 4 20.98 -10.28 9.45
C ALA A 4 20.16 -11.02 8.40
N SER A 5 20.43 -12.31 8.18
CA SER A 5 19.77 -13.10 7.14
C SER A 5 19.34 -14.48 7.66
N ALA A 6 18.31 -15.03 7.02
CA ALA A 6 17.86 -16.42 7.17
C ALA A 6 17.55 -17.01 5.79
N HIS A 7 17.56 -18.33 5.68
CA HIS A 7 17.33 -19.07 4.44
C HIS A 7 16.13 -20.00 4.60
N ASN A 8 15.56 -20.43 3.47
CA ASN A 8 14.40 -21.32 3.41
C ASN A 8 13.18 -20.79 4.19
N VAL A 9 12.95 -19.48 4.13
CA VAL A 9 11.82 -18.83 4.78
C VAL A 9 10.57 -19.00 3.90
N ASP A 10 9.49 -19.51 4.49
CA ASP A 10 8.20 -19.65 3.80
C ASP A 10 7.55 -18.26 3.66
N PRO A 11 7.27 -17.79 2.43
CA PRO A 11 6.69 -16.46 2.19
C PRO A 11 5.31 -16.29 2.81
N ILE A 12 4.48 -17.33 2.82
CA ILE A 12 3.12 -17.28 3.37
C ILE A 12 3.15 -17.13 4.89
N LEU A 13 4.03 -17.90 5.56
CA LEU A 13 4.20 -17.80 7.01
C LEU A 13 4.77 -16.44 7.41
N LEU A 14 5.74 -15.93 6.66
CA LEU A 14 6.33 -14.61 6.90
C LEU A 14 5.28 -13.49 6.68
N GLU A 15 4.53 -13.51 5.57
CA GLU A 15 3.48 -12.53 5.29
C GLU A 15 2.44 -12.51 6.41
N ASN A 16 1.96 -13.68 6.84
CA ASN A 16 1.02 -13.79 7.95
C ASN A 16 1.57 -13.18 9.24
N ARG A 17 2.84 -13.43 9.53
CA ARG A 17 3.51 -12.87 10.71
C ARG A 17 3.67 -11.35 10.62
N LEU A 18 4.04 -10.82 9.46
CA LEU A 18 4.16 -9.39 9.21
C LEU A 18 2.81 -8.68 9.38
N LEU A 19 1.73 -9.24 8.83
CA LEU A 19 0.38 -8.71 9.01
C LEU A 19 -0.06 -8.71 10.49
N GLU A 20 0.33 -9.72 11.26
CA GLU A 20 0.08 -9.72 12.71
C GLU A 20 0.85 -8.59 13.43
N LEU A 21 2.12 -8.39 13.06
CA LEU A 21 2.97 -7.34 13.63
C LEU A 21 2.46 -5.93 13.29
N SER A 22 1.82 -5.74 12.15
CA SER A 22 1.28 -4.44 11.73
C SER A 22 0.30 -3.84 12.72
N GLY A 23 -0.45 -4.69 13.45
CA GLY A 23 -1.44 -4.26 14.44
C GLY A 23 -0.86 -3.45 15.62
N SER A 24 0.44 -3.63 15.92
CA SER A 24 1.14 -2.91 17.00
C SER A 24 2.06 -1.78 16.49
N ARG A 25 2.02 -1.45 15.20
CA ARG A 25 2.92 -0.49 14.57
C ARG A 25 2.15 0.72 14.07
N SER A 26 2.65 1.93 14.38
CA SER A 26 2.11 3.18 13.81
C SER A 26 2.61 3.42 12.38
N PHE A 27 3.81 2.94 12.06
CA PHE A 27 4.39 2.98 10.72
C PHE A 27 4.76 1.57 10.30
N PHE A 28 4.19 1.14 9.18
CA PHE A 28 4.37 -0.19 8.64
C PHE A 28 4.15 -0.18 7.13
N ALA A 29 4.91 -0.96 6.40
CA ALA A 29 4.71 -1.21 4.98
C ALA A 29 4.98 -2.67 4.67
N LEU A 30 4.13 -3.26 3.83
CA LEU A 30 4.29 -4.59 3.27
C LEU A 30 3.92 -4.53 1.80
N TYR A 31 4.82 -4.98 0.96
CA TYR A 31 4.62 -5.18 -0.48
C TYR A 31 4.81 -6.65 -0.79
N THR A 32 3.91 -7.22 -1.58
CA THR A 32 3.95 -8.63 -1.94
C THR A 32 3.66 -8.81 -3.42
N SER A 33 4.40 -9.72 -4.04
CA SER A 33 4.20 -10.12 -5.43
C SER A 33 3.06 -11.11 -5.61
N GLN A 34 2.51 -11.67 -4.54
CA GLN A 34 1.52 -12.75 -4.54
C GLN A 34 1.96 -13.95 -5.42
N GLY A 35 3.26 -14.27 -5.43
CA GLY A 35 3.85 -15.32 -6.26
C GLY A 35 3.95 -14.98 -7.74
N TYR A 36 3.62 -13.75 -8.16
CA TYR A 36 3.74 -13.34 -9.55
C TYR A 36 5.22 -13.15 -9.93
N VAL A 37 5.63 -13.83 -11.00
CA VAL A 37 6.98 -13.73 -11.53
C VAL A 37 7.09 -12.55 -12.49
N SER A 38 7.57 -11.40 -11.98
CA SER A 38 7.88 -10.23 -12.80
C SER A 38 9.37 -10.22 -13.19
N LYS A 39 9.67 -9.88 -14.43
CA LYS A 39 11.05 -9.63 -14.85
C LYS A 39 11.67 -8.37 -14.25
N TRP A 40 10.86 -7.53 -13.61
CA TRP A 40 11.26 -6.28 -12.98
C TRP A 40 11.26 -6.34 -11.45
N GLY A 41 10.71 -7.40 -10.85
CA GLY A 41 10.62 -7.58 -9.39
C GLY A 41 11.71 -8.49 -8.87
N GLU A 42 12.49 -8.00 -7.91
CA GLU A 42 13.54 -8.75 -7.22
C GLU A 42 13.03 -9.43 -5.95
N PHE A 43 11.88 -8.97 -5.39
CA PHE A 43 11.39 -9.41 -4.11
C PHE A 43 10.05 -10.15 -4.23
N GLU A 44 9.92 -11.23 -3.46
CA GLU A 44 8.64 -11.84 -3.15
C GLU A 44 7.90 -11.01 -2.09
N LEU A 45 8.60 -10.60 -1.03
CA LEU A 45 8.12 -9.68 -0.02
C LEU A 45 9.16 -8.57 0.22
N LEU A 46 8.65 -7.34 0.36
CA LEU A 46 9.40 -6.19 0.87
C LEU A 46 8.59 -5.60 2.02
N PHE A 47 9.21 -5.40 3.18
CA PHE A 47 8.52 -4.86 4.34
C PHE A 47 9.37 -3.86 5.12
N ALA A 48 8.69 -3.00 5.86
CA ALA A 48 9.33 -2.03 6.74
C ALA A 48 8.45 -1.69 7.94
N TRP A 49 9.05 -1.28 9.04
CA TRP A 49 8.34 -0.70 10.16
C TRP A 49 9.18 0.27 10.97
N GLY A 50 8.49 1.04 11.86
CA GLY A 50 9.07 2.12 12.63
C GLY A 50 9.32 3.35 11.75
N ALA A 51 9.56 4.49 12.36
CA ALA A 51 9.86 5.72 11.63
C ALA A 51 10.97 6.51 12.32
N LYS A 52 12.14 6.60 11.69
CA LYS A 52 13.24 7.50 12.08
C LYS A 52 12.92 8.96 11.74
N ALA A 53 12.25 9.16 10.58
CA ALA A 53 11.82 10.46 10.10
C ALA A 53 10.57 10.32 9.24
N ILE A 54 9.79 11.39 9.13
CA ILE A 54 8.58 11.49 8.32
C ILE A 54 8.77 12.66 7.36
N PHE A 55 8.36 12.46 6.10
CA PHE A 55 8.51 13.41 5.01
C PHE A 55 7.13 13.68 4.40
N ASP A 56 6.78 14.94 4.31
CA ASP A 56 5.58 15.44 3.64
C ASP A 56 5.91 16.03 2.25
N THR A 57 4.93 16.63 1.61
CA THR A 57 5.07 17.30 0.31
C THR A 57 6.16 18.38 0.33
N ALA A 58 6.30 19.14 1.42
CA ALA A 58 7.31 20.17 1.52
C ALA A 58 8.74 19.59 1.58
N ALA A 59 8.92 18.52 2.34
CA ALA A 59 10.19 17.79 2.42
C ALA A 59 10.60 17.20 1.04
N LEU A 60 9.61 16.68 0.27
CA LEU A 60 9.87 16.16 -1.08
C LEU A 60 10.40 17.24 -2.02
N LYS A 61 9.81 18.43 -2.01
CA LYS A 61 10.26 19.57 -2.83
C LYS A 61 11.70 20.00 -2.50
N ASN A 62 12.14 19.78 -1.28
CA ASN A 62 13.49 20.13 -0.82
C ASN A 62 14.52 18.99 -1.02
N GLY A 63 14.21 17.95 -1.81
CA GLY A 63 15.13 16.86 -2.12
C GLY A 63 15.34 15.84 -1.00
N ALA A 64 14.43 15.77 -0.02
CA ALA A 64 14.59 14.88 1.15
C ALA A 64 14.58 13.37 0.84
N LEU A 65 14.31 12.97 -0.40
CA LEU A 65 14.30 11.57 -0.85
C LEU A 65 15.56 11.12 -1.59
N GLU A 66 16.64 11.89 -1.56
CA GLU A 66 17.84 11.62 -2.37
C GLU A 66 18.57 10.33 -2.02
N SER A 67 18.41 9.77 -0.82
CA SER A 67 19.11 8.54 -0.43
C SER A 67 18.35 7.72 0.62
N GLY A 68 18.58 6.40 0.63
CA GLY A 68 18.05 5.47 1.61
C GLY A 68 16.61 4.98 1.32
N TRP A 69 16.13 4.13 2.18
CA TRP A 69 14.79 3.56 2.08
C TRP A 69 13.73 4.58 2.51
N ARG A 70 12.70 4.73 1.69
CA ARG A 70 11.53 5.55 1.98
C ARG A 70 10.27 4.78 1.57
N PHE A 71 9.33 4.70 2.49
CA PHE A 71 8.06 4.00 2.28
C PHE A 71 6.92 4.98 2.47
N GLY A 72 5.94 4.94 1.59
CA GLY A 72 4.82 5.87 1.62
C GLY A 72 4.04 5.90 0.32
N PHE A 73 3.46 7.05 0.02
CA PHE A 73 2.66 7.23 -1.20
C PHE A 73 2.74 8.66 -1.73
N LEU A 74 2.42 8.76 -3.01
CA LEU A 74 2.12 10.02 -3.71
C LEU A 74 0.62 10.02 -4.04
N GLY A 75 -0.12 10.97 -3.50
CA GLY A 75 -1.52 11.16 -3.79
C GLY A 75 -1.72 11.83 -5.15
N TYR A 76 -2.85 11.55 -5.80
CA TYR A 76 -3.15 12.11 -7.12
C TYR A 76 -3.21 13.64 -7.14
N GLU A 77 -3.64 14.27 -6.03
CA GLU A 77 -3.73 15.74 -5.91
C GLU A 77 -2.36 16.42 -5.85
N LEU A 78 -1.26 15.69 -5.67
CA LEU A 78 0.10 16.19 -5.79
C LEU A 78 0.36 16.83 -7.18
N ARG A 79 -0.41 16.46 -8.21
CA ARG A 79 -0.38 17.09 -9.55
C ARG A 79 -0.51 18.60 -9.52
N HIS A 80 -1.26 19.17 -8.56
CA HIS A 80 -1.45 20.62 -8.43
C HIS A 80 -0.17 21.37 -8.02
N GLU A 81 0.84 20.65 -7.56
CA GLU A 81 2.16 21.19 -7.24
C GLU A 81 3.04 21.37 -8.49
N PHE A 82 2.74 20.64 -9.55
CA PHE A 82 3.51 20.64 -10.80
C PHE A 82 2.77 21.33 -11.93
N GLU A 83 1.45 21.32 -11.91
CA GLU A 83 0.63 21.83 -13.01
C GLU A 83 -0.45 22.80 -12.50
N ARG A 84 -0.74 23.82 -13.30
CA ARG A 84 -1.85 24.75 -13.06
C ARG A 84 -3.15 24.14 -13.57
N LEU A 85 -3.73 23.25 -12.79
CA LEU A 85 -5.00 22.61 -13.12
C LEU A 85 -6.16 23.29 -12.39
N SER A 86 -7.35 23.28 -13.02
CA SER A 86 -8.58 23.65 -12.32
C SER A 86 -8.81 22.70 -11.15
N LYS A 87 -9.34 23.21 -10.03
CA LYS A 87 -9.74 22.37 -8.92
C LYS A 87 -10.78 21.38 -9.41
N GLY A 88 -10.48 20.08 -9.23
CA GLY A 88 -11.40 18.99 -9.54
C GLY A 88 -12.53 18.86 -8.51
N ASN A 89 -13.16 17.71 -8.50
CA ASN A 89 -14.15 17.35 -7.50
C ASN A 89 -13.56 17.41 -6.07
N PRO A 90 -14.38 17.73 -5.05
CA PRO A 90 -13.90 17.75 -3.69
C PRO A 90 -13.31 16.38 -3.29
N ALA A 91 -12.19 16.41 -2.58
CA ALA A 91 -11.54 15.21 -2.10
C ALA A 91 -12.49 14.32 -1.26
N ILE A 92 -12.45 13.03 -1.48
CA ILE A 92 -13.30 12.05 -0.76
C ILE A 92 -12.87 11.90 0.71
N GLY A 93 -11.72 12.44 1.09
CA GLY A 93 -11.20 12.39 2.45
C GLY A 93 -10.12 13.45 2.67
N LYS A 94 -9.65 13.56 3.90
CA LYS A 94 -8.50 14.42 4.24
C LYS A 94 -7.24 13.58 4.12
N TRP A 95 -6.71 13.47 2.91
CA TRP A 95 -5.48 12.76 2.62
C TRP A 95 -4.34 13.75 2.45
N PRO A 96 -3.14 13.50 2.96
CA PRO A 96 -1.97 14.27 2.58
C PRO A 96 -1.67 14.04 1.10
N GLU A 97 -1.16 15.06 0.41
CA GLU A 97 -0.80 14.96 -1.01
C GLU A 97 0.36 13.97 -1.24
N ALA A 98 1.28 13.91 -0.29
CA ALA A 98 2.32 12.91 -0.22
C ALA A 98 2.76 12.70 1.23
N GLN A 99 3.11 11.49 1.59
CA GLN A 99 3.71 11.18 2.87
C GLN A 99 4.63 9.97 2.74
N PHE A 100 5.84 10.09 3.32
CA PHE A 100 6.82 9.00 3.39
C PHE A 100 7.40 8.91 4.79
N PHE A 101 7.91 7.74 5.14
CA PHE A 101 8.71 7.56 6.35
C PHE A 101 10.04 6.86 6.04
N GLU A 102 11.07 7.23 6.78
CA GLU A 102 12.32 6.50 6.84
C GLU A 102 12.20 5.41 7.89
N PRO A 103 12.33 4.13 7.53
CA PRO A 103 12.06 3.04 8.44
C PRO A 103 13.22 2.80 9.44
N GLU A 104 12.88 2.24 10.60
CA GLU A 104 13.85 1.69 11.55
C GLU A 104 14.32 0.30 11.12
N VAL A 105 13.43 -0.46 10.50
CA VAL A 105 13.68 -1.82 10.01
C VAL A 105 13.16 -1.95 8.58
N VAL A 106 13.97 -2.56 7.72
CA VAL A 106 13.60 -2.98 6.36
C VAL A 106 13.93 -4.46 6.20
N GLY A 107 13.06 -5.22 5.57
CA GLY A 107 13.34 -6.60 5.22
C GLY A 107 12.90 -6.93 3.80
N THR A 108 13.65 -7.81 3.18
CA THR A 108 13.39 -8.34 1.82
C THR A 108 13.43 -9.86 1.86
N LEU A 109 12.44 -10.48 1.25
CA LEU A 109 12.45 -11.91 0.96
C LEU A 109 12.54 -12.08 -0.56
N ASP A 110 13.55 -12.79 -1.02
CA ASP A 110 13.63 -13.18 -2.44
C ASP A 110 12.78 -14.44 -2.72
N ARG A 111 12.75 -14.86 -3.99
CA ARG A 111 11.98 -16.03 -4.43
C ARG A 111 12.59 -17.36 -4.02
N GLU A 112 13.88 -17.37 -3.73
CA GLU A 112 14.62 -18.53 -3.23
C GLU A 112 14.43 -18.74 -1.72
N GLY A 113 13.67 -17.85 -1.06
CA GLY A 113 13.40 -17.92 0.38
C GLY A 113 14.55 -17.36 1.24
N ASN A 114 15.39 -16.49 0.67
CA ASN A 114 16.43 -15.80 1.44
C ASN A 114 15.83 -14.50 2.01
N LEU A 115 15.70 -14.44 3.32
CA LEU A 115 15.27 -13.27 4.06
C LEU A 115 16.48 -12.46 4.51
N THR A 116 16.48 -11.18 4.17
CA THR A 116 17.49 -10.21 4.63
C THR A 116 16.80 -9.09 5.39
N VAL A 117 17.27 -8.78 6.60
CA VAL A 117 16.75 -7.72 7.45
C VAL A 117 17.83 -6.70 7.77
N HIS A 118 17.53 -5.43 7.56
CA HIS A 118 18.37 -4.28 7.84
C HIS A 118 17.78 -3.48 9.01
N ALA A 119 18.56 -3.28 10.06
CA ALA A 119 18.19 -2.51 11.25
C ALA A 119 19.45 -2.12 12.03
N ASP A 120 19.29 -1.35 13.10
CA ASP A 120 20.40 -1.10 14.03
C ASP A 120 20.72 -2.37 14.85
N GLU A 121 19.66 -3.14 15.22
CA GLU A 121 19.74 -4.48 15.84
C GLU A 121 19.06 -5.53 14.97
N PRO A 122 19.66 -5.97 13.85
CA PRO A 122 18.97 -6.79 12.86
C PRO A 122 18.65 -8.21 13.37
N GLY A 123 19.43 -8.74 14.32
CA GLY A 123 19.17 -10.06 14.93
C GLY A 123 17.84 -10.08 15.71
N ASN A 124 17.54 -9.03 16.46
CA ASN A 124 16.28 -8.89 17.18
C ASN A 124 15.09 -8.77 16.22
N ALA A 125 15.24 -7.98 15.17
CA ALA A 125 14.21 -7.81 14.14
C ALA A 125 13.97 -9.13 13.38
N LEU A 126 15.03 -9.85 13.01
CA LEU A 126 14.93 -11.16 12.36
C LEU A 126 14.23 -12.19 13.26
N ALA A 127 14.61 -12.28 14.55
CA ALA A 127 13.97 -13.18 15.50
C ALA A 127 12.47 -12.86 15.66
N LEU A 128 12.09 -11.58 15.64
CA LEU A 128 10.70 -11.14 15.75
C LEU A 128 9.85 -11.61 14.56
N VAL A 129 10.35 -11.50 13.33
CA VAL A 129 9.59 -11.89 12.12
C VAL A 129 9.56 -13.41 11.94
N LEU A 130 10.55 -14.14 12.44
CA LEU A 130 10.59 -15.59 12.39
C LEU A 130 9.86 -16.27 13.58
N ALA A 131 9.47 -15.49 14.60
CA ALA A 131 8.72 -16.04 15.73
C ALA A 131 7.36 -16.60 15.28
N PRO A 132 6.90 -17.73 15.84
CA PRO A 132 5.60 -18.29 15.53
C PRO A 132 4.49 -17.25 15.72
N GLY A 133 3.64 -17.08 14.71
CA GLY A 133 2.47 -16.22 14.78
C GLY A 133 1.42 -16.78 15.73
N LYS A 134 0.59 -15.91 16.30
CA LYS A 134 -0.58 -16.32 17.06
C LYS A 134 -1.73 -16.54 16.07
N SER A 135 -2.36 -17.71 16.09
CA SER A 135 -3.59 -17.90 15.33
C SER A 135 -4.65 -16.90 15.82
N ARG A 136 -5.02 -15.98 14.98
CA ARG A 136 -6.14 -15.05 15.26
C ARG A 136 -7.41 -15.65 14.67
N ASN A 137 -8.37 -15.98 15.50
CA ASN A 137 -9.75 -16.16 15.04
C ASN A 137 -10.29 -14.78 14.70
N VAL A 138 -10.34 -14.45 13.43
CA VAL A 138 -10.85 -13.15 12.96
C VAL A 138 -12.28 -13.33 12.50
N GLY A 139 -13.19 -12.59 13.13
CA GLY A 139 -14.58 -12.51 12.68
C GLY A 139 -14.62 -11.84 11.28
N ASN A 140 -15.56 -12.26 10.45
CA ASN A 140 -15.82 -11.59 9.18
C ASN A 140 -16.39 -10.21 9.46
N THR A 141 -15.67 -9.16 9.06
CA THR A 141 -16.21 -7.80 9.03
C THR A 141 -16.93 -7.61 7.69
N THR A 142 -18.24 -7.41 7.74
CA THR A 142 -19.01 -7.02 6.56
C THR A 142 -19.04 -5.50 6.51
N LEU A 143 -18.57 -4.91 5.41
CA LEU A 143 -18.63 -3.50 5.12
C LEU A 143 -19.78 -3.23 4.16
N ASP A 144 -20.64 -2.28 4.52
CA ASP A 144 -21.72 -1.81 3.64
C ASP A 144 -21.21 -0.64 2.80
N PHE A 145 -20.75 -0.94 1.61
CA PHE A 145 -20.21 0.05 0.69
C PHE A 145 -21.30 0.80 -0.06
N GLN A 146 -21.34 2.11 0.08
CA GLN A 146 -22.22 3.01 -0.65
C GLN A 146 -21.44 3.75 -1.74
N PRO A 147 -21.92 3.80 -2.99
CA PRO A 147 -21.27 4.55 -4.05
C PRO A 147 -21.32 6.05 -3.75
N VAL A 148 -20.26 6.78 -4.13
CA VAL A 148 -20.18 8.24 -3.95
C VAL A 148 -21.03 8.96 -4.98
N GLU A 149 -21.22 8.36 -6.15
CA GLU A 149 -22.10 8.87 -7.22
C GLU A 149 -23.26 7.91 -7.50
N THR A 150 -24.35 8.44 -8.07
CA THR A 150 -25.49 7.59 -8.49
C THR A 150 -25.14 6.80 -9.75
N ARG A 151 -25.86 5.67 -9.96
CA ARG A 151 -25.74 4.88 -11.17
C ARG A 151 -26.04 5.71 -12.43
N GLU A 152 -27.03 6.59 -12.37
CA GLU A 152 -27.43 7.46 -13.46
C GLU A 152 -26.33 8.46 -13.83
N SER A 153 -25.70 9.09 -12.80
CA SER A 153 -24.56 10.00 -12.99
C SER A 153 -23.39 9.28 -13.65
N TYR A 154 -23.04 8.10 -13.16
CA TYR A 154 -21.99 7.26 -13.73
C TYR A 154 -22.24 6.94 -15.21
N LEU A 155 -23.45 6.45 -15.55
CA LEU A 155 -23.80 6.07 -16.92
C LEU A 155 -23.79 7.30 -17.87
N GLU A 156 -24.23 8.47 -17.40
CA GLU A 156 -24.18 9.71 -18.18
C GLU A 156 -22.75 10.16 -18.44
N ALA A 157 -21.88 10.08 -17.43
CA ALA A 157 -20.45 10.39 -17.59
C ALA A 157 -19.80 9.48 -18.61
N VAL A 158 -20.01 8.16 -18.51
CA VAL A 158 -19.47 7.18 -19.46
C VAL A 158 -19.96 7.45 -20.88
N ARG A 159 -21.24 7.79 -21.09
CA ARG A 159 -21.79 8.11 -22.40
C ARG A 159 -21.10 9.32 -23.01
N LYS A 160 -20.90 10.41 -22.22
CA LYS A 160 -20.18 11.61 -22.67
C LYS A 160 -18.74 11.31 -23.06
N LEU A 161 -18.06 10.49 -22.27
CA LEU A 161 -16.69 10.07 -22.57
C LEU A 161 -16.61 9.26 -23.87
N GLN A 162 -17.55 8.35 -24.10
CA GLN A 162 -17.64 7.60 -25.35
C GLN A 162 -17.86 8.54 -26.56
N GLU A 163 -18.70 9.57 -26.43
CA GLU A 163 -18.87 10.59 -27.48
C GLU A 163 -17.58 11.36 -27.77
N HIS A 164 -16.79 11.70 -26.74
CA HIS A 164 -15.48 12.33 -26.92
C HIS A 164 -14.48 11.44 -27.64
N ILE A 165 -14.44 10.13 -27.28
CA ILE A 165 -13.61 9.14 -27.97
C ILE A 165 -14.02 9.02 -29.45
N GLN A 166 -15.32 8.95 -29.74
CA GLN A 166 -15.83 8.81 -31.10
C GLN A 166 -15.53 10.02 -31.98
N ARG A 167 -15.49 11.22 -31.40
CA ARG A 167 -15.11 12.45 -32.11
C ARG A 167 -13.60 12.60 -32.30
N GLY A 168 -12.80 11.77 -31.61
CA GLY A 168 -11.34 11.87 -31.63
C GLY A 168 -10.77 12.94 -30.70
N ASP A 169 -11.58 13.45 -29.74
CA ASP A 169 -11.12 14.44 -28.76
C ASP A 169 -10.12 13.80 -27.77
N ILE A 170 -10.32 12.53 -27.44
CA ILE A 170 -9.46 11.68 -26.60
C ILE A 170 -9.39 10.27 -27.20
N TYR A 171 -8.31 9.54 -26.91
CA TYR A 171 -8.13 8.16 -27.38
C TYR A 171 -8.75 7.15 -26.40
N GLU A 172 -8.42 7.29 -25.11
CA GLU A 172 -8.94 6.48 -24.03
C GLU A 172 -8.99 7.28 -22.73
N VAL A 173 -9.72 6.80 -21.73
CA VAL A 173 -9.81 7.41 -20.42
C VAL A 173 -10.16 6.36 -19.34
N ASN A 174 -9.51 6.45 -18.21
CA ASN A 174 -9.87 5.70 -17.01
C ASN A 174 -10.83 6.53 -16.16
N TYR A 175 -12.11 6.18 -16.17
CA TYR A 175 -13.13 6.83 -15.36
C TYR A 175 -13.23 6.13 -13.99
N CYS A 176 -12.77 6.82 -12.95
CA CYS A 176 -12.75 6.30 -11.60
C CYS A 176 -14.00 6.69 -10.83
N THR A 177 -14.57 5.75 -10.10
CA THR A 177 -15.61 5.99 -9.10
C THR A 177 -15.14 5.52 -7.73
N ALA A 178 -15.84 5.95 -6.67
CA ALA A 178 -15.50 5.59 -5.31
C ALA A 178 -16.71 5.08 -4.55
N PHE A 179 -16.40 4.22 -3.58
CA PHE A 179 -17.35 3.71 -2.61
C PHE A 179 -16.90 4.08 -1.20
N LYS A 180 -17.83 4.34 -0.32
CA LYS A 180 -17.59 4.64 1.10
C LYS A 180 -18.30 3.63 1.97
N ALA A 181 -17.68 3.26 3.08
CA ALA A 181 -18.31 2.51 4.14
C ALA A 181 -17.93 3.10 5.48
N GLU A 182 -18.88 3.14 6.41
CA GLU A 182 -18.64 3.48 7.81
C GLU A 182 -18.45 2.20 8.62
N TYR A 183 -17.50 2.21 9.53
CA TYR A 183 -17.22 1.07 10.39
C TYR A 183 -16.82 1.54 11.81
N LYS A 184 -17.10 0.70 12.80
CA LYS A 184 -16.70 0.97 14.20
C LYS A 184 -15.30 0.46 14.50
N SER A 185 -14.94 -0.67 13.92
CA SER A 185 -13.60 -1.28 14.03
C SER A 185 -13.33 -2.10 12.78
N LEU A 186 -12.10 -2.04 12.28
CA LEU A 186 -11.66 -2.77 11.09
C LEU A 186 -10.33 -3.44 11.38
N ASP A 187 -10.23 -4.73 11.09
CA ASP A 187 -8.95 -5.42 11.01
C ASP A 187 -8.42 -5.28 9.58
N SER A 188 -7.65 -4.22 9.35
CA SER A 188 -7.11 -3.89 8.03
C SER A 188 -6.13 -4.95 7.52
N ALA A 189 -5.40 -5.62 8.41
CA ALA A 189 -4.51 -6.71 8.04
C ALA A 189 -5.30 -7.91 7.49
N GLN A 190 -6.42 -8.24 8.12
CA GLN A 190 -7.32 -9.29 7.64
C GLN A 190 -7.99 -8.89 6.32
N LEU A 191 -8.45 -7.64 6.21
CA LEU A 191 -9.03 -7.13 4.97
C LEU A 191 -8.02 -7.19 3.83
N PHE A 192 -6.79 -6.73 4.06
CA PHE A 192 -5.71 -6.82 3.07
C PHE A 192 -5.49 -8.26 2.60
N ARG A 193 -5.40 -9.22 3.53
CA ARG A 193 -5.25 -10.64 3.20
C ARG A 193 -6.37 -11.14 2.30
N GLN A 194 -7.62 -10.81 2.62
CA GLN A 194 -8.78 -11.20 1.81
C GLN A 194 -8.73 -10.57 0.41
N MET A 195 -8.40 -9.29 0.31
CA MET A 195 -8.24 -8.59 -0.98
C MET A 195 -7.13 -9.22 -1.81
N ALA A 196 -5.94 -9.42 -1.24
CA ALA A 196 -4.79 -10.00 -1.92
C ALA A 196 -5.07 -11.42 -2.43
N GLN A 197 -5.73 -12.26 -1.62
CA GLN A 197 -6.13 -13.61 -2.03
C GLN A 197 -7.19 -13.61 -3.14
N ALA A 198 -8.12 -12.66 -3.12
CA ALA A 198 -9.19 -12.56 -4.12
C ALA A 198 -8.67 -12.05 -5.47
N THR A 199 -7.75 -11.09 -5.46
CA THR A 199 -7.24 -10.44 -6.68
C THR A 199 -6.00 -11.11 -7.25
N LYS A 200 -5.15 -11.69 -6.39
CA LYS A 200 -3.81 -12.22 -6.75
C LYS A 200 -2.98 -11.19 -7.53
N ALA A 201 -3.10 -9.93 -7.15
CA ALA A 201 -2.48 -8.83 -7.86
C ALA A 201 -0.96 -8.78 -7.59
N PRO A 202 -0.13 -8.59 -8.63
CA PRO A 202 1.33 -8.66 -8.53
C PRO A 202 1.95 -7.50 -7.73
N PHE A 203 1.21 -6.40 -7.53
CA PHE A 203 1.68 -5.21 -6.81
C PHE A 203 0.75 -4.89 -5.64
N SER A 204 0.59 -5.89 -4.75
CA SER A 204 -0.21 -5.69 -3.55
C SER A 204 0.61 -4.99 -2.47
N ALA A 205 0.00 -3.99 -1.81
CA ALA A 205 0.64 -3.19 -0.78
C ALA A 205 -0.29 -2.92 0.40
N PHE A 206 0.24 -3.05 1.61
CA PHE A 206 -0.38 -2.56 2.83
C PHE A 206 0.58 -1.55 3.49
N VAL A 207 0.15 -0.30 3.55
CA VAL A 207 0.95 0.78 4.14
C VAL A 207 0.14 1.44 5.25
N LYS A 208 0.77 1.58 6.42
CA LYS A 208 0.19 2.21 7.59
C LYS A 208 1.07 3.36 8.04
N MET A 209 0.47 4.53 8.24
CA MET A 209 1.13 5.74 8.72
C MET A 209 0.19 6.44 9.70
N ASN A 210 0.34 6.14 11.00
CA ASN A 210 -0.56 6.55 12.06
C ASN A 210 -2.00 6.09 11.80
N GLU A 211 -2.93 7.04 11.65
CA GLU A 211 -4.35 6.78 11.39
C GLU A 211 -4.67 6.42 9.94
N LEU A 212 -3.70 6.62 9.04
CA LEU A 212 -3.87 6.32 7.62
C LEU A 212 -3.44 4.89 7.33
N GLU A 213 -4.35 4.12 6.75
CA GLU A 213 -4.09 2.77 6.27
C GLU A 213 -4.47 2.65 4.79
N LEU A 214 -3.51 2.28 3.96
CA LEU A 214 -3.66 2.09 2.53
C LEU A 214 -3.55 0.62 2.20
N LEU A 215 -4.59 0.05 1.61
CA LEU A 215 -4.64 -1.31 1.13
C LEU A 215 -4.79 -1.27 -0.40
N CYS A 216 -3.77 -1.71 -1.09
CA CYS A 216 -3.73 -1.71 -2.54
C CYS A 216 -3.54 -3.14 -3.05
N THR A 217 -4.37 -3.55 -3.99
CA THR A 217 -4.26 -4.82 -4.71
C THR A 217 -4.40 -4.53 -6.19
N SER A 218 -3.40 -3.83 -6.74
CA SER A 218 -3.38 -3.39 -8.13
C SER A 218 -2.71 -4.42 -9.03
N PRO A 219 -3.26 -4.69 -10.22
CA PRO A 219 -2.58 -5.49 -11.24
C PRO A 219 -1.46 -4.71 -11.97
N GLU A 220 -1.42 -3.41 -11.80
CA GLU A 220 -0.50 -2.48 -12.50
C GLU A 220 0.44 -1.75 -11.52
#